data_7310256280cc99cb191bb137faff44ca
#
_entry.id   7310256280cc99cb191bb137faff44ca
#
_cell.length_a   1.000
_cell.length_b   1.000
_cell.length_c   1.000
_cell.angle_alpha   90.00
_cell.angle_beta   90.00
_cell.angle_gamma   90.00
#
_symmetry.space_group_name_H-M   'P 1'
#
loop_
_entity.id
_entity.type
_entity.pdbx_description
1 polymer ?
#
loop_
_entity_poly.entity_id
_entity_poly.type
_entity_poly.pdbx_seq_one_letter_code
_entity_poly.pdbx_strand_id
1 'polypeptide(L)'
;MKNKILMILCTAAISCVWVTGCSGSDSQEPEGTVTETADEAKNTETPEKASDLEDGLYQAEFDTDSSMFHVNESCDGKGTLTVKDGEMVIHVSLASKNIVNLYYGLAEDAQKDGAKLIEPTNDSVTYSDGFTEEVYGFDIPVPALDEEYDVALIGKKGTWYDHKVSVSNPEPIEENQTE
;
A
#
# COMPACT_ATOMS: atom_id res chain seq x y z
N MET A 1 33.01 -30.62 17.86
CA MET A 1 32.55 -32.02 17.81
C MET A 1 31.64 -32.19 16.61
N LYS A 2 32.00 -33.16 15.80
CA LYS A 2 31.36 -33.48 14.51
C LYS A 2 30.03 -34.21 14.73
N ASN A 3 28.95 -33.90 13.99
CA ASN A 3 27.87 -34.85 13.60
C ASN A 3 27.15 -34.24 12.41
N LYS A 4 27.38 -34.74 11.27
CA LYS A 4 26.92 -35.87 10.45
C LYS A 4 25.55 -35.59 9.79
N ILE A 5 25.70 -35.32 8.54
CA ILE A 5 24.78 -35.42 7.37
C ILE A 5 23.87 -36.66 7.48
N LEU A 6 22.61 -36.47 7.17
CA LEU A 6 21.74 -37.55 6.67
C LEU A 6 20.94 -37.09 5.44
N MET A 7 21.44 -37.48 4.27
CA MET A 7 20.70 -37.49 3.01
C MET A 7 19.62 -38.58 3.07
N ILE A 8 18.40 -38.26 2.66
CA ILE A 8 17.43 -39.25 2.23
C ILE A 8 16.91 -38.81 0.87
N LEU A 9 17.39 -39.53 -0.14
CA LEU A 9 16.84 -39.60 -1.50
C LEU A 9 15.59 -40.49 -1.44
N CYS A 10 14.47 -40.04 -1.93
CA CYS A 10 13.36 -40.89 -2.34
C CYS A 10 12.86 -40.47 -3.73
N THR A 11 13.31 -41.23 -4.70
CA THR A 11 12.77 -41.29 -6.05
C THR A 11 11.51 -42.16 -6.03
N ALA A 12 10.42 -41.70 -6.60
CA ALA A 12 9.34 -42.57 -7.07
C ALA A 12 8.73 -42.01 -8.35
N ALA A 13 9.04 -42.69 -9.45
CA ALA A 13 8.40 -42.53 -10.74
C ALA A 13 7.15 -43.45 -10.79
N ILE A 14 6.03 -42.99 -11.31
CA ILE A 14 4.91 -43.84 -11.80
C ILE A 14 4.26 -43.10 -12.97
N SER A 15 4.52 -43.52 -14.12
CA SER A 15 3.91 -44.18 -15.29
C SER A 15 2.48 -43.80 -15.66
N CYS A 16 2.40 -43.27 -16.86
CA CYS A 16 1.39 -43.29 -17.90
C CYS A 16 0.18 -44.23 -17.79
N VAL A 17 -1.00 -43.72 -18.13
CA VAL A 17 -2.03 -44.48 -18.84
C VAL A 17 -2.66 -43.61 -19.93
N TRP A 18 -2.49 -44.03 -21.15
CA TRP A 18 -3.20 -43.57 -22.33
C TRP A 18 -4.53 -44.32 -22.44
N VAL A 19 -5.62 -43.61 -22.68
CA VAL A 19 -6.85 -44.19 -23.18
C VAL A 19 -7.25 -43.43 -24.44
N THR A 20 -7.07 -44.10 -25.58
CA THR A 20 -7.62 -43.76 -26.87
C THR A 20 -9.07 -44.23 -26.95
N GLY A 21 -9.97 -43.41 -27.44
CA GLY A 21 -11.34 -43.77 -27.79
C GLY A 21 -11.83 -42.90 -28.93
N CYS A 22 -11.79 -43.47 -30.14
CA CYS A 22 -12.26 -42.89 -31.41
C CYS A 22 -13.73 -43.20 -31.67
N SER A 23 -14.41 -42.29 -32.36
CA SER A 23 -15.46 -42.46 -33.37
C SER A 23 -16.70 -41.62 -33.10
N GLY A 24 -17.22 -40.79 -33.98
CA GLY A 24 -17.25 -40.58 -35.38
C GLY A 24 -18.22 -39.45 -35.73
N SER A 25 -17.92 -38.73 -36.81
CA SER A 25 -18.76 -38.00 -37.80
C SER A 25 -20.01 -37.20 -37.36
N ASP A 26 -20.23 -35.98 -37.78
CA ASP A 26 -20.24 -35.34 -39.10
C ASP A 26 -20.59 -33.83 -38.98
N SER A 27 -19.93 -33.01 -39.83
CA SER A 27 -20.36 -31.79 -40.50
C SER A 27 -20.69 -30.48 -39.77
N GLN A 28 -19.86 -29.54 -40.14
CA GLN A 28 -20.02 -28.15 -40.64
C GLN A 28 -19.52 -27.01 -39.72
N GLU A 29 -18.38 -26.44 -40.19
CA GLU A 29 -17.84 -25.10 -39.92
C GLU A 29 -18.80 -24.00 -40.39
N PRO A 30 -18.74 -22.74 -39.87
CA PRO A 30 -17.59 -21.89 -40.09
C PRO A 30 -17.14 -20.97 -38.93
N GLU A 31 -15.84 -20.68 -38.97
CA GLU A 31 -15.10 -19.50 -38.56
C GLU A 31 -15.56 -18.65 -37.36
N GLY A 32 -14.72 -18.66 -36.33
CA GLY A 32 -14.70 -17.64 -35.27
C GLY A 32 -13.40 -17.74 -34.50
N THR A 33 -12.45 -16.91 -34.87
CA THR A 33 -11.13 -16.63 -34.31
C THR A 33 -11.00 -16.88 -32.81
N VAL A 34 -10.17 -17.81 -32.43
CA VAL A 34 -9.68 -17.99 -31.06
C VAL A 34 -8.54 -17.03 -30.84
N THR A 35 -8.74 -16.10 -29.93
CA THR A 35 -7.67 -15.30 -29.35
C THR A 35 -7.25 -15.99 -28.07
N GLU A 36 -6.07 -16.51 -28.10
CA GLU A 36 -5.31 -16.97 -26.96
C GLU A 36 -5.11 -15.80 -25.99
N THR A 37 -5.64 -15.90 -24.79
CA THR A 37 -5.45 -14.88 -23.77
C THR A 37 -4.15 -15.18 -23.04
N ALA A 38 -3.18 -14.40 -23.36
CA ALA A 38 -1.94 -14.32 -22.62
C ALA A 38 -2.18 -13.79 -21.21
N ASP A 39 -1.45 -14.36 -20.31
CA ASP A 39 -1.09 -13.94 -18.98
C ASP A 39 -0.93 -12.41 -18.86
N GLU A 40 -1.86 -11.74 -18.24
CA GLU A 40 -1.72 -10.33 -17.89
C GLU A 40 -1.02 -10.22 -16.55
N ALA A 41 0.27 -9.97 -16.61
CA ALA A 41 0.97 -9.28 -15.54
C ALA A 41 0.27 -7.94 -15.33
N LYS A 42 -0.46 -7.81 -14.23
CA LYS A 42 -1.14 -6.58 -13.84
C LYS A 42 -0.10 -5.49 -13.67
N ASN A 43 -0.05 -4.66 -14.69
CA ASN A 43 0.62 -3.38 -14.71
C ASN A 43 0.21 -2.57 -13.48
N THR A 44 1.17 -2.08 -12.75
CA THR A 44 0.97 -1.05 -11.73
C THR A 44 0.58 0.22 -12.49
N GLU A 45 -0.70 0.45 -12.66
CA GLU A 45 -1.21 1.70 -13.21
C GLU A 45 -0.86 2.81 -12.21
N THR A 46 -0.04 3.73 -12.64
CA THR A 46 0.08 5.07 -12.06
C THR A 46 -1.33 5.66 -12.11
N PRO A 47 -1.91 6.13 -11.00
CA PRO A 47 -3.26 6.69 -11.02
C PRO A 47 -3.30 7.87 -11.99
N GLU A 48 -4.20 7.81 -12.97
CA GLU A 48 -4.55 8.97 -13.79
C GLU A 48 -5.05 10.07 -12.85
N LYS A 49 -4.41 11.23 -12.93
CA LYS A 49 -4.74 12.51 -12.29
C LYS A 49 -5.79 12.42 -11.16
N ALA A 50 -5.30 12.11 -9.97
CA ALA A 50 -6.14 11.78 -8.81
C ALA A 50 -6.88 13.00 -8.20
N SER A 51 -6.56 14.24 -8.60
CA SER A 51 -7.23 15.45 -8.06
C SER A 51 -7.39 16.57 -9.09
N ASP A 52 -8.47 17.36 -8.91
CA ASP A 52 -8.64 18.65 -9.57
C ASP A 52 -7.93 19.79 -8.80
N LEU A 53 -7.13 19.47 -7.78
CA LEU A 53 -6.36 20.44 -7.02
C LEU A 53 -5.17 20.93 -7.83
N GLU A 54 -4.84 22.20 -7.68
CA GLU A 54 -3.60 22.79 -8.21
C GLU A 54 -2.38 22.25 -7.43
N ASP A 55 -1.21 22.26 -8.08
CA ASP A 55 0.03 21.91 -7.41
C ASP A 55 0.28 22.84 -6.23
N GLY A 56 0.56 22.27 -5.06
CA GLY A 56 0.74 23.04 -3.83
C GLY A 56 0.75 22.20 -2.57
N LEU A 57 0.79 22.89 -1.44
CA LEU A 57 0.68 22.32 -0.11
C LEU A 57 -0.69 22.62 0.49
N TYR A 58 -1.28 21.61 1.09
CA TYR A 58 -2.59 21.70 1.71
C TYR A 58 -2.54 21.08 3.11
N GLN A 59 -3.33 21.59 4.02
CA GLN A 59 -3.67 20.89 5.25
C GLN A 59 -4.94 20.08 4.98
N ALA A 60 -4.90 18.76 5.20
CA ALA A 60 -6.03 17.87 4.93
C ALA A 60 -6.31 16.96 6.12
N GLU A 61 -7.57 16.60 6.32
CA GLU A 61 -7.99 15.63 7.32
C GLU A 61 -7.56 14.23 6.90
N PHE A 62 -7.07 13.45 7.88
CA PHE A 62 -6.67 12.05 7.70
C PHE A 62 -7.46 11.18 8.65
N ASP A 63 -8.36 10.38 8.11
CA ASP A 63 -9.18 9.45 8.87
C ASP A 63 -8.74 8.00 8.66
N THR A 64 -8.99 7.16 9.67
CA THR A 64 -8.65 5.74 9.68
C THR A 64 -9.61 4.94 10.54
N ASP A 65 -9.82 3.68 10.21
CA ASP A 65 -10.59 2.71 11.00
C ASP A 65 -9.85 2.21 12.25
N SER A 66 -8.63 2.68 12.48
CA SER A 66 -7.75 2.21 13.55
C SER A 66 -7.63 3.21 14.70
N SER A 67 -7.84 2.74 15.92
CA SER A 67 -7.56 3.54 17.13
C SER A 67 -6.07 3.66 17.49
N MET A 68 -5.20 2.89 16.84
CA MET A 68 -3.74 2.89 17.10
C MET A 68 -2.93 3.52 15.96
N PHE A 69 -3.51 3.59 14.79
CA PHE A 69 -2.93 4.24 13.61
C PHE A 69 -3.71 5.53 13.34
N HIS A 70 -3.36 6.60 13.98
CA HIS A 70 -3.99 7.90 13.83
C HIS A 70 -2.95 9.02 13.94
N VAL A 71 -3.30 10.18 13.43
CA VAL A 71 -2.49 11.39 13.51
C VAL A 71 -2.31 11.80 14.97
N ASN A 72 -1.16 12.40 15.28
CA ASN A 72 -0.87 12.92 16.61
C ASN A 72 -1.91 13.97 17.03
N GLU A 73 -2.29 13.97 18.30
CA GLU A 73 -3.29 14.89 18.84
C GLU A 73 -2.93 16.37 18.68
N SER A 74 -1.62 16.69 18.63
CA SER A 74 -1.13 18.07 18.40
C SER A 74 -1.36 18.56 16.97
N CYS A 75 -1.74 17.67 16.05
CA CYS A 75 -1.98 17.98 14.64
C CYS A 75 -3.49 18.05 14.31
N ASP A 76 -4.38 17.96 15.30
CA ASP A 76 -5.84 18.07 15.15
C ASP A 76 -6.44 17.13 14.07
N GLY A 77 -5.89 15.92 13.93
CA GLY A 77 -6.34 14.95 12.93
C GLY A 77 -5.93 15.26 11.49
N LYS A 78 -5.06 16.25 11.28
CA LYS A 78 -4.67 16.74 9.96
C LYS A 78 -3.22 16.38 9.63
N GLY A 79 -2.98 16.13 8.32
CA GLY A 79 -1.65 15.99 7.73
C GLY A 79 -1.38 17.07 6.70
N THR A 80 -0.14 17.12 6.22
CA THR A 80 0.26 17.99 5.12
C THR A 80 0.15 17.21 3.81
N LEU A 81 -0.82 17.57 2.96
CA LEU A 81 -1.01 17.01 1.64
C LEU A 81 -0.19 17.82 0.62
N THR A 82 0.71 17.15 -0.07
CA THR A 82 1.46 17.70 -1.20
C THR A 82 0.80 17.23 -2.49
N VAL A 83 0.44 18.18 -3.35
CA VAL A 83 -0.05 17.93 -4.72
C VAL A 83 1.02 18.38 -5.69
N LYS A 84 1.45 17.51 -6.58
CA LYS A 84 2.46 17.80 -7.59
C LYS A 84 2.24 16.97 -8.84
N ASP A 85 2.14 17.63 -9.99
CA ASP A 85 1.94 16.99 -11.30
C ASP A 85 0.73 16.03 -11.34
N GLY A 86 -0.28 16.27 -10.47
CA GLY A 86 -1.47 15.45 -10.29
C GLY A 86 -1.29 14.25 -9.36
N GLU A 87 -0.11 14.03 -8.81
CA GLU A 87 0.12 13.06 -7.73
C GLU A 87 -0.12 13.70 -6.37
N MET A 88 -0.66 12.93 -5.43
CA MET A 88 -0.93 13.36 -4.07
C MET A 88 -0.19 12.48 -3.06
N VAL A 89 0.44 13.11 -2.08
CA VAL A 89 1.07 12.43 -0.95
C VAL A 89 0.73 13.19 0.32
N ILE A 90 0.19 12.50 1.33
CA ILE A 90 -0.06 13.10 2.64
C ILE A 90 1.03 12.70 3.62
N HIS A 91 1.63 13.69 4.26
CA HIS A 91 2.53 13.50 5.39
C HIS A 91 1.74 13.57 6.70
N VAL A 92 1.82 12.52 7.51
CA VAL A 92 1.15 12.44 8.81
C VAL A 92 2.14 12.12 9.92
N SER A 93 2.13 12.89 11.01
CA SER A 93 2.87 12.57 12.22
C SER A 93 1.99 11.74 13.14
N LEU A 94 2.46 10.57 13.58
CA LEU A 94 1.69 9.64 14.39
C LEU A 94 1.81 9.96 15.90
N ALA A 95 0.96 9.30 16.69
CA ALA A 95 0.99 9.46 18.16
C ALA A 95 2.20 8.77 18.82
N SER A 96 2.98 7.94 18.10
CA SER A 96 4.10 7.22 18.71
C SER A 96 5.04 6.60 17.66
N LYS A 97 6.17 6.06 18.13
CA LYS A 97 7.12 5.29 17.33
C LYS A 97 6.84 3.76 17.33
N ASN A 98 5.57 3.34 17.44
CA ASN A 98 5.22 1.92 17.52
C ASN A 98 4.98 1.25 16.17
N ILE A 99 4.53 1.99 15.17
CA ILE A 99 4.42 1.53 13.78
C ILE A 99 5.77 1.77 13.12
N VAL A 100 6.33 0.74 12.50
CA VAL A 100 7.70 0.79 11.96
C VAL A 100 7.77 0.87 10.46
N ASN A 101 6.77 0.38 9.74
CA ASN A 101 6.60 0.58 8.30
C ASN A 101 5.12 0.59 7.94
N LEU A 102 4.82 1.23 6.82
CA LEU A 102 3.54 1.14 6.15
C LEU A 102 3.71 0.51 4.75
N TYR A 103 2.61 0.11 4.16
CA TYR A 103 2.54 -0.33 2.77
C TYR A 103 1.23 0.18 2.17
N TYR A 104 1.31 0.80 0.99
CA TYR A 104 0.14 1.20 0.24
C TYR A 104 -0.49 -0.04 -0.41
N GLY A 105 -1.60 -0.52 0.15
CA GLY A 105 -2.28 -1.76 -0.21
C GLY A 105 -2.41 -2.73 0.96
N LEU A 106 -2.58 -4.00 0.67
CA LEU A 106 -2.89 -5.04 1.66
C LEU A 106 -1.64 -5.66 2.29
N ALA A 107 -1.78 -6.13 3.52
CA ALA A 107 -0.73 -6.80 4.29
C ALA A 107 -0.15 -8.04 3.61
N GLU A 108 -0.94 -8.75 2.82
CA GLU A 108 -0.47 -9.90 2.05
C GLU A 108 0.51 -9.50 0.93
N ASP A 109 0.31 -8.31 0.35
CA ASP A 109 1.18 -7.76 -0.69
C ASP A 109 2.46 -7.16 -0.09
N ALA A 110 2.35 -6.54 1.08
CA ALA A 110 3.49 -6.02 1.83
C ALA A 110 4.55 -7.07 2.16
N GLN A 111 4.15 -8.34 2.24
CA GLN A 111 5.01 -9.47 2.59
C GLN A 111 5.62 -10.18 1.37
N LYS A 112 5.32 -9.73 0.16
CA LYS A 112 5.88 -10.29 -1.08
C LYS A 112 7.29 -9.76 -1.33
N ASP A 113 8.11 -10.57 -1.98
CA ASP A 113 9.46 -10.17 -2.38
C ASP A 113 9.41 -8.93 -3.29
N GLY A 114 10.14 -7.89 -2.90
CA GLY A 114 10.21 -6.63 -3.65
C GLY A 114 9.09 -5.63 -3.34
N ALA A 115 8.25 -5.88 -2.33
CA ALA A 115 7.27 -4.91 -1.86
C ALA A 115 7.96 -3.59 -1.44
N LYS A 116 7.41 -2.46 -1.91
CA LYS A 116 7.93 -1.13 -1.58
C LYS A 116 7.26 -0.65 -0.29
N LEU A 117 7.97 -0.82 0.82
CA LEU A 117 7.50 -0.35 2.11
C LEU A 117 7.71 1.17 2.23
N ILE A 118 6.81 1.82 2.95
CA ILE A 118 6.92 3.22 3.33
C ILE A 118 7.67 3.27 4.65
N GLU A 119 8.86 3.85 4.62
CA GLU A 119 9.72 4.01 5.79
C GLU A 119 9.27 5.21 6.64
N PRO A 120 9.43 5.15 7.97
CA PRO A 120 9.09 6.26 8.84
C PRO A 120 10.08 7.42 8.72
N THR A 121 9.57 8.64 8.83
CA THR A 121 10.34 9.84 9.16
C THR A 121 10.45 10.01 10.69
N ASN A 122 11.35 10.89 11.15
CA ASN A 122 11.39 11.32 12.55
C ASN A 122 10.87 12.73 12.63
N ASP A 123 9.70 12.88 13.21
CA ASP A 123 9.02 14.15 13.35
C ASP A 123 9.11 14.66 14.79
N SER A 124 9.03 15.96 14.94
CA SER A 124 8.98 16.62 16.23
C SER A 124 7.62 17.31 16.37
N VAL A 125 6.79 16.84 17.28
CA VAL A 125 5.48 17.43 17.55
C VAL A 125 5.51 18.21 18.86
N THR A 126 4.83 19.35 18.89
CA THR A 126 4.75 20.19 20.09
C THR A 126 3.30 20.31 20.54
N TYR A 127 3.03 19.91 21.77
CA TYR A 127 1.71 19.98 22.38
C TYR A 127 1.40 21.39 22.90
N SER A 128 0.13 21.63 23.18
CA SER A 128 -0.37 22.93 23.63
C SER A 128 0.24 23.43 24.97
N ASP A 129 0.76 22.50 25.78
CA ASP A 129 1.48 22.81 27.03
C ASP A 129 2.97 23.15 26.82
N GLY A 130 3.45 23.11 25.56
CA GLY A 130 4.83 23.37 25.17
C GLY A 130 5.74 22.15 25.25
N PHE A 131 5.23 20.97 25.62
CA PHE A 131 6.00 19.74 25.56
C PHE A 131 6.25 19.35 24.12
N THR A 132 7.48 18.93 23.81
CA THR A 132 7.86 18.47 22.47
C THR A 132 8.30 17.01 22.54
N GLU A 133 7.80 16.19 21.64
CA GLU A 133 8.11 14.76 21.53
C GLU A 133 8.54 14.41 20.12
N GLU A 134 9.48 13.44 20.01
CA GLU A 134 9.80 12.81 18.72
C GLU A 134 8.87 11.63 18.46
N VAL A 135 8.20 11.64 17.32
CA VAL A 135 7.29 10.61 16.86
C VAL A 135 7.74 10.08 15.48
N TYR A 136 7.10 9.05 14.97
CA TYR A 136 7.23 8.67 13.56
C TYR A 136 6.18 9.39 12.73
N GLY A 137 6.62 9.90 11.56
CA GLY A 137 5.76 10.35 10.49
C GLY A 137 5.86 9.42 9.29
N PHE A 138 4.92 9.58 8.34
CA PHE A 138 4.89 8.80 7.10
C PHE A 138 4.36 9.62 5.95
N ASP A 139 4.98 9.45 4.78
CA ASP A 139 4.54 9.99 3.50
C ASP A 139 3.67 8.94 2.78
N ILE A 140 2.37 9.10 2.81
CA ILE A 140 1.40 8.11 2.31
C ILE A 140 0.83 8.58 0.98
N PRO A 141 0.95 7.78 -0.12
CA PRO A 141 0.30 8.09 -1.38
C PRO A 141 -1.22 8.16 -1.23
N VAL A 142 -1.85 9.15 -1.85
CA VAL A 142 -3.30 9.37 -1.82
C VAL A 142 -3.86 9.18 -3.23
N PRO A 143 -4.63 8.13 -3.49
CA PRO A 143 -5.15 7.84 -4.83
C PRO A 143 -6.29 8.77 -5.24
N ALA A 144 -7.15 9.15 -4.28
CA ALA A 144 -8.27 10.06 -4.47
C ALA A 144 -8.65 10.69 -3.14
N LEU A 145 -9.26 11.87 -3.19
CA LEU A 145 -9.86 12.52 -2.02
C LEU A 145 -11.26 11.97 -1.77
N ASP A 146 -11.68 11.99 -0.49
CA ASP A 146 -13.00 11.56 -0.04
C ASP A 146 -13.33 10.07 -0.32
N GLU A 147 -12.30 9.26 -0.63
CA GLU A 147 -12.43 7.81 -0.86
C GLU A 147 -11.54 7.03 0.11
N GLU A 148 -12.06 5.88 0.58
CA GLU A 148 -11.29 4.97 1.42
C GLU A 148 -10.36 4.10 0.56
N TYR A 149 -9.12 3.93 1.01
CA TYR A 149 -8.15 3.03 0.40
C TYR A 149 -7.39 2.21 1.45
N ASP A 150 -6.73 1.14 0.99
CA ASP A 150 -6.02 0.21 1.86
C ASP A 150 -4.60 0.70 2.17
N VAL A 151 -4.27 0.70 3.47
CA VAL A 151 -2.91 0.86 3.97
C VAL A 151 -2.63 -0.23 5.00
N ALA A 152 -1.67 -1.09 4.71
CA ALA A 152 -1.20 -2.05 5.68
C ALA A 152 -0.10 -1.45 6.56
N LEU A 153 -0.06 -1.87 7.81
CA LEU A 153 0.95 -1.44 8.77
C LEU A 153 1.61 -2.61 9.49
N ILE A 154 2.86 -2.44 9.88
CA ILE A 154 3.57 -3.35 10.76
C ILE A 154 4.10 -2.59 11.97
N GLY A 155 3.84 -3.12 13.15
CA GLY A 155 4.37 -2.59 14.40
C GLY A 155 5.63 -3.33 14.85
N LYS A 156 6.24 -2.88 15.95
CA LYS A 156 7.43 -3.48 16.58
C LYS A 156 7.32 -4.98 16.87
N LYS A 157 6.10 -5.52 16.94
CA LYS A 157 5.85 -6.96 17.16
C LYS A 157 5.98 -7.80 15.89
N GLY A 158 6.14 -7.18 14.72
CA GLY A 158 6.35 -7.88 13.46
C GLY A 158 5.09 -8.50 12.85
N THR A 159 3.91 -8.05 13.26
CA THR A 159 2.62 -8.49 12.69
C THR A 159 2.07 -7.39 11.79
N TRP A 160 1.65 -7.78 10.58
CA TRP A 160 0.97 -6.92 9.64
C TRP A 160 -0.54 -6.86 9.92
N TYR A 161 -1.12 -5.69 9.71
CA TYR A 161 -2.57 -5.43 9.84
C TYR A 161 -3.02 -4.56 8.68
N ASP A 162 -4.21 -4.87 8.15
CA ASP A 162 -4.88 -4.07 7.13
C ASP A 162 -5.75 -3.01 7.78
N HIS A 163 -5.70 -1.80 7.23
CA HIS A 163 -6.54 -0.67 7.64
C HIS A 163 -7.09 0.08 6.43
N LYS A 164 -8.24 0.73 6.63
CA LYS A 164 -8.79 1.71 5.71
C LYS A 164 -8.43 3.09 6.18
N VAL A 165 -8.01 3.92 5.23
CA VAL A 165 -7.74 5.34 5.45
C VAL A 165 -8.42 6.18 4.39
N SER A 166 -8.69 7.45 4.70
CA SER A 166 -9.18 8.44 3.74
C SER A 166 -8.55 9.80 4.01
N VAL A 167 -8.49 10.62 2.97
CA VAL A 167 -8.01 12.00 3.03
C VAL A 167 -9.10 12.91 2.49
N SER A 168 -9.45 13.95 3.26
CA SER A 168 -10.56 14.83 2.93
C SER A 168 -10.28 16.29 3.30
N ASN A 169 -11.16 17.20 2.88
CA ASN A 169 -11.16 18.61 3.26
C ASN A 169 -9.80 19.31 3.10
N PRO A 170 -9.15 19.27 1.92
CA PRO A 170 -7.88 19.94 1.71
C PRO A 170 -8.05 21.47 1.73
N GLU A 171 -7.33 22.14 2.61
CA GLU A 171 -7.27 23.60 2.74
C GLU A 171 -5.87 24.06 2.31
N PRO A 172 -5.72 25.00 1.35
CA PRO A 172 -4.41 25.49 0.93
C PRO A 172 -3.61 26.07 2.11
N ILE A 173 -2.34 25.70 2.22
CA ILE A 173 -1.40 26.33 3.15
C ILE A 173 -0.83 27.54 2.43
N GLU A 174 -1.23 28.76 2.86
CA GLU A 174 -0.61 29.98 2.34
C GLU A 174 0.83 30.04 2.83
N GLU A 175 1.78 29.95 1.91
CA GLU A 175 3.16 30.32 2.21
C GLU A 175 3.17 31.81 2.55
N ASN A 176 3.25 32.14 3.83
CA ASN A 176 3.52 33.50 4.24
C ASN A 176 4.85 33.91 3.62
N GLN A 177 4.77 34.73 2.57
CA GLN A 177 5.93 35.40 1.99
C GLN A 177 6.59 36.21 3.12
N THR A 178 7.67 35.65 3.64
CA THR A 178 8.54 36.40 4.53
C THR A 178 9.27 37.41 3.65
N GLU A 179 8.81 38.69 3.67
CA GLU A 179 9.58 39.84 3.16
C GLU A 179 10.88 40.03 3.95
#